data_22fa856e2a964afcb16fd4f04e471731
#
_entry.id   22fa856e2a964afcb16fd4f04e471731
#
_cell.length_a   1.000
_cell.length_b   1.000
_cell.length_c   1.000
_cell.angle_alpha   90.00
_cell.angle_beta   90.00
_cell.angle_gamma   90.00
#
_symmetry.space_group_name_H-M   'P 1'
#
loop_
_entity.id
_entity.type
_entity.pdbx_description
1 polymer ?
#
loop_
_entity_poly.entity_id
_entity_poly.type
_entity_poly.pdbx_seq_one_letter_code
_entity_poly.pdbx_strand_id
1 'polypeptide(L)'
;MKIGVLSDTHGLKSIAEKALDNMGDIDILLHAGDLVADARHFENKGYKVYFVAGNCDGHIFEPTEKILEIQGKKIFLTHGHAYRVQYGYDKLFNRAKEISADIVVFGHTHVPENTYIDNILFFNPGSIVLPRGGGPGTYGILEII
;
A
#
# COMPACT_ATOMS: atom_id res chain seq x y z
N MET A 1 9.07 -5.82 14.02
CA MET A 1 7.81 -5.20 13.55
C MET A 1 7.48 -5.77 12.18
N LYS A 2 6.39 -6.50 12.09
CA LYS A 2 5.91 -7.12 10.86
C LYS A 2 4.70 -6.35 10.33
N ILE A 3 4.80 -5.84 9.12
CA ILE A 3 3.81 -4.98 8.50
C ILE A 3 3.24 -5.69 7.27
N GLY A 4 1.94 -5.95 7.27
CA GLY A 4 1.24 -6.43 6.08
C GLY A 4 0.92 -5.27 5.15
N VAL A 5 0.97 -5.51 3.85
CA VAL A 5 0.69 -4.47 2.85
C VAL A 5 -0.28 -5.00 1.81
N LEU A 6 -1.38 -4.31 1.64
CA LEU A 6 -2.41 -4.59 0.63
C LEU A 6 -2.69 -3.33 -0.17
N SER A 7 -3.17 -3.50 -1.38
CA SER A 7 -3.66 -2.40 -2.22
C SER A 7 -4.62 -2.96 -3.28
N ASP A 8 -5.47 -2.07 -3.78
CA ASP A 8 -6.31 -2.36 -4.94
C ASP A 8 -7.16 -3.63 -4.74
N THR A 9 -7.82 -3.69 -3.59
CA THR A 9 -8.68 -4.80 -3.18
C THR A 9 -10.07 -4.74 -3.83
N HIS A 10 -10.48 -3.58 -4.30
CA HIS A 10 -11.68 -3.33 -5.12
C HIS A 10 -12.96 -4.00 -4.60
N GLY A 11 -13.16 -4.01 -3.28
CA GLY A 11 -14.38 -4.51 -2.66
C GLY A 11 -14.43 -6.02 -2.45
N LEU A 12 -13.42 -6.76 -2.89
CA LEU A 12 -13.39 -8.22 -2.73
C LEU A 12 -12.76 -8.62 -1.39
N LYS A 13 -13.50 -8.34 -0.31
CA LYS A 13 -13.05 -8.50 1.08
C LYS A 13 -12.65 -9.92 1.42
N SER A 14 -13.38 -10.91 0.92
CA SER A 14 -13.10 -12.32 1.26
C SER A 14 -11.74 -12.78 0.74
N ILE A 15 -11.33 -12.30 -0.43
CA ILE A 15 -10.01 -12.62 -1.00
C ILE A 15 -8.91 -11.93 -0.19
N ALA A 16 -9.13 -10.66 0.17
CA ALA A 16 -8.20 -9.92 1.00
C ALA A 16 -8.07 -10.53 2.40
N GLU A 17 -9.17 -11.05 2.98
CA GLU A 17 -9.15 -11.74 4.26
C GLU A 17 -8.28 -13.00 4.20
N LYS A 18 -8.35 -13.76 3.11
CA LYS A 18 -7.47 -14.92 2.93
C LYS A 18 -6.00 -14.51 2.90
N ALA A 19 -5.70 -13.39 2.25
CA ALA A 19 -4.34 -12.86 2.26
C ALA A 19 -3.88 -12.53 3.68
N LEU A 20 -4.74 -11.89 4.47
CA LEU A 20 -4.44 -11.57 5.86
C LEU A 20 -4.19 -12.83 6.69
N ASP A 21 -5.00 -13.87 6.49
CA ASP A 21 -4.80 -15.15 7.16
C ASP A 21 -3.43 -15.76 6.78
N ASN A 22 -3.04 -15.66 5.53
CA ASN A 22 -1.76 -16.17 5.04
C ASN A 22 -0.57 -15.37 5.57
N MET A 23 -0.76 -14.10 5.87
CA MET A 23 0.30 -13.26 6.47
C MET A 23 0.65 -13.71 7.89
N GLY A 24 -0.30 -14.36 8.59
CA GLY A 24 -0.15 -14.70 9.98
C GLY A 24 -0.26 -13.46 10.88
N ASP A 25 0.50 -13.45 11.97
CA ASP A 25 0.47 -12.34 12.93
C ASP A 25 1.24 -11.15 12.36
N ILE A 26 0.53 -10.06 12.12
CA ILE A 26 1.10 -8.79 11.70
C ILE A 26 0.83 -7.73 12.77
N ASP A 27 1.76 -6.81 12.95
CA ASP A 27 1.61 -5.73 13.91
C ASP A 27 0.79 -4.58 13.35
N ILE A 28 0.94 -4.30 12.06
CA ILE A 28 0.28 -3.20 11.37
C ILE A 28 -0.10 -3.66 9.96
N LEU A 29 -1.23 -3.18 9.45
CA LEU A 29 -1.62 -3.33 8.06
C LEU A 29 -1.58 -1.97 7.37
N LEU A 30 -0.92 -1.89 6.22
CA LEU A 30 -0.97 -0.73 5.34
C LEU A 30 -1.83 -1.05 4.13
N HIS A 31 -2.74 -0.15 3.79
CA HIS A 31 -3.60 -0.27 2.61
C HIS A 31 -3.40 0.96 1.73
N ALA A 32 -2.92 0.76 0.53
CA ALA A 32 -2.53 1.84 -0.37
C ALA A 32 -3.67 2.31 -1.30
N GLY A 33 -4.92 2.08 -0.93
CA GLY A 33 -6.09 2.59 -1.63
C GLY A 33 -6.81 1.58 -2.52
N ASP A 34 -7.98 1.96 -2.99
CA ASP A 34 -8.90 1.18 -3.83
C ASP A 34 -9.23 -0.21 -3.24
N LEU A 35 -10.06 -0.34 -2.18
CA LEU A 35 -10.93 0.72 -1.66
C LEU A 35 -10.70 0.96 -0.16
N VAL A 36 -10.94 2.20 0.26
CA VAL A 36 -10.93 2.59 1.68
C VAL A 36 -11.95 1.78 2.49
N ALA A 37 -13.10 1.47 1.92
CA ALA A 37 -14.12 0.65 2.61
C ALA A 37 -13.57 -0.71 3.05
N ASP A 38 -12.69 -1.30 2.25
CA ASP A 38 -12.04 -2.57 2.60
C ASP A 38 -11.09 -2.38 3.79
N ALA A 39 -10.30 -1.30 3.78
CA ALA A 39 -9.40 -0.98 4.88
C ALA A 39 -10.18 -0.78 6.19
N ARG A 40 -11.30 -0.06 6.15
CA ARG A 40 -12.17 0.14 7.32
C ARG A 40 -12.77 -1.16 7.82
N HIS A 41 -13.11 -2.08 6.91
CA HIS A 41 -13.59 -3.40 7.27
C HIS A 41 -12.55 -4.17 8.11
N PHE A 42 -11.28 -4.12 7.71
CA PHE A 42 -10.20 -4.78 8.46
C PHE A 42 -9.94 -4.10 9.80
N GLU A 43 -10.03 -2.79 9.85
CA GLU A 43 -9.93 -2.03 11.09
C GLU A 43 -11.03 -2.48 12.09
N ASN A 44 -12.25 -2.66 11.60
CA ASN A 44 -13.36 -3.15 12.42
C ASN A 44 -13.16 -4.60 12.90
N LYS A 45 -12.34 -5.37 12.21
CA LYS A 45 -11.97 -6.73 12.62
C LYS A 45 -10.84 -6.78 13.65
N GLY A 46 -10.30 -5.63 14.03
CA GLY A 46 -9.29 -5.54 15.07
C GLY A 46 -7.86 -5.32 14.59
N TYR A 47 -7.64 -5.21 13.28
CA TYR A 47 -6.32 -4.86 12.75
C TYR A 47 -6.02 -3.39 12.99
N LYS A 48 -4.76 -3.10 13.27
CA LYS A 48 -4.29 -1.70 13.26
C LYS A 48 -3.95 -1.34 11.81
N VAL A 49 -4.78 -0.48 11.19
CA VAL A 49 -4.70 -0.19 9.77
C VAL A 49 -4.37 1.28 9.55
N TYR A 50 -3.38 1.57 8.70
CA TYR A 50 -3.19 2.87 8.10
C TYR A 50 -3.53 2.76 6.61
N PHE A 51 -4.32 3.69 6.11
CA PHE A 51 -4.80 3.62 4.73
C PHE A 51 -4.89 5.00 4.09
N VAL A 52 -4.90 5.02 2.77
CA VAL A 52 -5.09 6.23 1.95
C VAL A 52 -6.16 5.95 0.92
N ALA A 53 -6.74 7.03 0.36
CA ALA A 53 -7.71 6.93 -0.72
C ALA A 53 -7.00 6.77 -2.06
N GLY A 54 -7.57 5.92 -2.93
CA GLY A 54 -7.16 5.79 -4.33
C GLY A 54 -8.10 6.51 -5.27
N ASN A 55 -7.83 6.42 -6.57
CA ASN A 55 -8.65 7.07 -7.59
C ASN A 55 -10.06 6.47 -7.71
N CYS A 56 -10.25 5.22 -7.30
CA CYS A 56 -11.57 4.58 -7.31
C CYS A 56 -12.40 4.85 -6.05
N ASP A 57 -11.85 5.59 -5.07
CA ASP A 57 -12.54 5.89 -3.82
C ASP A 57 -13.48 7.10 -3.92
N GLY A 58 -13.49 7.79 -5.05
CA GLY A 58 -14.48 8.82 -5.37
C GLY A 58 -14.45 10.01 -4.42
N HIS A 59 -15.61 10.32 -3.82
CA HIS A 59 -15.81 11.51 -2.98
C HIS A 59 -15.52 11.25 -1.48
N ILE A 60 -14.73 10.25 -1.15
CA ILE A 60 -14.36 9.98 0.23
C ILE A 60 -13.35 11.03 0.71
N PHE A 61 -13.58 11.60 1.91
CA PHE A 61 -12.73 12.63 2.52
C PHE A 61 -11.53 12.01 3.24
N GLU A 62 -10.86 11.05 2.64
CA GLU A 62 -9.63 10.48 3.17
C GLU A 62 -8.45 11.00 2.37
N PRO A 63 -7.30 11.26 3.04
CA PRO A 63 -6.10 11.69 2.30
C PRO A 63 -5.67 10.64 1.29
N THR A 64 -5.08 11.10 0.18
CA THR A 64 -4.49 10.22 -0.82
C THR A 64 -3.04 9.87 -0.50
N GLU A 65 -2.48 10.48 0.54
CA GLU A 65 -1.12 10.21 0.99
C GLU A 65 -1.00 10.46 2.50
N LYS A 66 -0.12 9.70 3.14
CA LYS A 66 0.23 9.86 4.56
C LYS A 66 1.72 9.63 4.75
N ILE A 67 2.29 10.32 5.73
CA ILE A 67 3.67 10.11 6.15
C ILE A 67 3.61 9.48 7.54
N LEU A 68 4.20 8.29 7.67
CA LEU A 68 4.18 7.51 8.91
C LEU A 68 5.61 7.35 9.43
N GLU A 69 5.77 7.36 10.73
CA GLU A 69 7.04 6.95 11.36
C GLU A 69 6.79 5.67 12.15
N ILE A 70 7.47 4.60 11.74
CA ILE A 70 7.33 3.28 12.33
C ILE A 70 8.74 2.75 12.61
N GLN A 71 9.05 2.51 13.87
CA GLN A 71 10.36 1.96 14.30
C GLN A 71 11.54 2.77 13.75
N GLY A 72 11.41 4.10 13.76
CA GLY A 72 12.44 5.00 13.27
C GLY A 72 12.57 5.11 11.76
N LYS A 73 11.70 4.45 11.00
CA LYS A 73 11.66 4.56 9.54
C LYS A 73 10.50 5.46 9.11
N LYS A 74 10.77 6.34 8.17
CA LYS A 74 9.75 7.20 7.58
C LYS A 74 9.15 6.51 6.36
N ILE A 75 7.85 6.22 6.44
CA ILE A 75 7.12 5.53 5.37
C ILE A 75 6.17 6.52 4.72
N PHE A 76 6.34 6.72 3.42
CA PHE A 76 5.42 7.51 2.61
C PHE A 76 4.41 6.55 1.98
N LEU A 77 3.16 6.63 2.45
CA LEU A 77 2.06 5.80 1.97
C LEU A 77 1.19 6.62 1.03
N THR A 78 1.03 6.18 -0.21
CA THR A 78 0.21 6.86 -1.22
C THR A 78 -0.36 5.82 -2.17
N HIS A 79 -1.55 6.11 -2.77
CA HIS A 79 -2.04 5.24 -3.84
C HIS A 79 -1.14 5.34 -5.07
N GLY A 80 -0.67 6.53 -5.38
CA GLY A 80 0.27 6.77 -6.48
C GLY A 80 -0.36 7.36 -7.73
N HIS A 81 -1.70 7.36 -7.86
CA HIS A 81 -2.37 7.91 -9.04
C HIS A 81 -2.04 9.38 -9.29
N ALA A 82 -1.91 10.17 -8.21
CA ALA A 82 -1.56 11.60 -8.31
C ALA A 82 -0.11 11.81 -8.78
N TYR A 83 0.74 10.81 -8.65
CA TYR A 83 2.14 10.84 -9.08
C TYR A 83 2.36 10.12 -10.40
N ARG A 84 1.30 9.69 -11.07
CA ARG A 84 1.31 9.04 -12.37
C ARG A 84 2.26 7.85 -12.44
N VAL A 85 2.24 7.00 -11.41
CA VAL A 85 3.16 5.87 -11.27
C VAL A 85 3.09 4.87 -12.42
N GLN A 86 1.98 4.83 -13.16
CA GLN A 86 1.83 3.97 -14.34
C GLN A 86 2.77 4.38 -15.49
N TYR A 87 3.32 5.60 -15.45
CA TYR A 87 4.25 6.12 -16.47
C TYR A 87 5.69 6.22 -15.98
N GLY A 88 5.97 5.82 -14.76
CA GLY A 88 7.28 5.88 -14.15
C GLY A 88 7.26 6.49 -12.75
N TYR A 89 8.39 6.44 -12.07
CA TYR A 89 8.47 6.80 -10.66
C TYR A 89 9.16 8.14 -10.38
N ASP A 90 9.45 8.95 -11.41
CA ASP A 90 10.20 10.20 -11.22
C ASP A 90 9.53 11.16 -10.26
N LYS A 91 8.21 11.36 -10.42
CA LYS A 91 7.46 12.27 -9.55
C LYS A 91 7.37 11.73 -8.12
N LEU A 92 7.14 10.43 -7.99
CA LEU A 92 7.09 9.77 -6.69
C LEU A 92 8.44 9.83 -5.99
N PHE A 93 9.52 9.59 -6.73
CA PHE A 93 10.89 9.70 -6.23
C PHE A 93 11.22 11.10 -5.73
N ASN A 94 10.87 12.13 -6.52
CA ASN A 94 11.12 13.52 -6.13
C ASN A 94 10.40 13.86 -4.82
N ARG A 95 9.16 13.42 -4.66
CA ARG A 95 8.41 13.63 -3.42
C ARG A 95 9.05 12.88 -2.26
N ALA A 96 9.46 11.65 -2.47
CA ALA A 96 10.12 10.85 -1.44
C ALA A 96 11.42 11.50 -0.96
N LYS A 97 12.21 12.06 -1.86
CA LYS A 97 13.43 12.80 -1.52
C LYS A 97 13.12 14.07 -0.73
N GLU A 98 12.10 14.80 -1.16
CA GLU A 98 11.67 16.04 -0.51
C GLU A 98 11.31 15.82 0.97
N ILE A 99 10.62 14.72 1.28
CA ILE A 99 10.20 14.41 2.65
C ILE A 99 11.18 13.51 3.40
N SER A 100 12.29 13.12 2.77
CA SER A 100 13.30 12.22 3.35
C SER A 100 12.71 10.87 3.75
N ALA A 101 11.89 10.28 2.88
CA ALA A 101 11.31 8.96 3.12
C ALA A 101 12.37 7.87 3.04
N ASP A 102 12.23 6.86 3.89
CA ASP A 102 13.04 5.62 3.82
C ASP A 102 12.35 4.58 2.94
N ILE A 103 11.02 4.54 2.99
CA ILE A 103 10.19 3.56 2.30
C ILE A 103 9.02 4.29 1.65
N VAL A 104 8.74 3.96 0.40
CA VAL A 104 7.53 4.41 -0.31
C VAL A 104 6.65 3.21 -0.57
N VAL A 105 5.44 3.23 -0.03
CA VAL A 105 4.43 2.18 -0.26
C VAL A 105 3.35 2.77 -1.15
N PHE A 106 3.10 2.13 -2.28
CA PHE A 106 2.13 2.63 -3.26
C PHE A 106 1.42 1.47 -3.96
N GLY A 107 0.37 1.79 -4.71
CA GLY A 107 -0.44 0.82 -5.44
C GLY A 107 -0.72 1.29 -6.87
N HIS A 108 -1.97 1.27 -7.26
CA HIS A 108 -2.52 1.77 -8.51
C HIS A 108 -2.17 0.96 -9.75
N THR A 109 -0.93 0.54 -9.94
CA THR A 109 -0.49 -0.18 -11.14
C THR A 109 -0.96 -1.62 -11.19
N HIS A 110 -1.33 -2.21 -10.06
CA HIS A 110 -1.62 -3.64 -9.90
C HIS A 110 -0.42 -4.54 -10.24
N VAL A 111 0.79 -3.96 -10.19
CA VAL A 111 2.05 -4.68 -10.48
C VAL A 111 2.93 -4.63 -9.25
N PRO A 112 3.37 -5.77 -8.72
CA PRO A 112 4.27 -5.79 -7.57
C PRO A 112 5.60 -5.08 -7.90
N GLU A 113 6.11 -4.33 -6.92
CA GLU A 113 7.40 -3.68 -7.03
C GLU A 113 8.13 -3.79 -5.68
N ASN A 114 9.41 -4.11 -5.73
CA ASN A 114 10.27 -4.20 -4.56
C ASN A 114 11.68 -3.81 -4.99
N THR A 115 11.93 -2.51 -5.04
CA THR A 115 13.14 -1.96 -5.65
C THR A 115 13.68 -0.81 -4.82
N TYR A 116 15.00 -0.79 -4.61
CA TYR A 116 15.69 0.36 -4.02
C TYR A 116 16.12 1.33 -5.12
N ILE A 117 15.75 2.59 -4.96
CA ILE A 117 16.22 3.68 -5.80
C ILE A 117 16.84 4.70 -4.86
N ASP A 118 18.14 4.92 -4.97
CA ASP A 118 18.87 5.89 -4.16
C ASP A 118 18.63 5.68 -2.65
N ASN A 119 18.75 4.43 -2.21
CA ASN A 119 18.54 3.98 -0.82
C ASN A 119 17.10 4.12 -0.29
N ILE A 120 16.15 4.44 -1.14
CA ILE A 120 14.72 4.46 -0.79
C ILE A 120 14.08 3.18 -1.32
N LEU A 121 13.39 2.45 -0.47
CA LEU A 121 12.65 1.26 -0.90
C LEU A 121 11.31 1.68 -1.51
N PHE A 122 11.11 1.34 -2.78
CA PHE A 122 9.83 1.49 -3.48
C PHE A 122 9.12 0.15 -3.45
N PHE A 123 7.98 0.10 -2.78
CA PHE A 123 7.28 -1.14 -2.50
C PHE A 123 5.81 -1.04 -2.91
N ASN A 124 5.40 -1.90 -3.83
CA ASN A 124 4.01 -2.03 -4.28
C ASN A 124 3.61 -3.48 -4.07
N PRO A 125 2.56 -3.77 -3.28
CA PRO A 125 2.14 -5.15 -3.05
C PRO A 125 1.45 -5.78 -4.27
N GLY A 126 1.16 -5.02 -5.32
CA GLY A 126 0.32 -5.43 -6.42
C GLY A 126 -1.15 -5.44 -6.01
N SER A 127 -1.99 -6.11 -6.77
CA SER A 127 -3.39 -6.30 -6.42
C SER A 127 -3.64 -7.76 -6.06
N ILE A 128 -4.35 -7.99 -4.96
CA ILE A 128 -4.71 -9.35 -4.55
C ILE A 128 -5.84 -9.92 -5.43
N VAL A 129 -6.59 -9.07 -6.10
CA VAL A 129 -7.79 -9.47 -6.84
C VAL A 129 -7.70 -9.21 -8.34
N LEU A 130 -6.98 -8.17 -8.76
CA LEU A 130 -6.90 -7.74 -10.16
C LEU A 130 -5.44 -7.51 -10.59
N PRO A 131 -4.58 -8.54 -10.53
CA PRO A 131 -3.20 -8.35 -10.97
C PRO A 131 -3.15 -8.03 -12.47
N ARG A 132 -2.27 -7.09 -12.82
CA ARG A 132 -2.10 -6.71 -14.22
C ARG A 132 -1.48 -7.88 -15.00
N GLY A 133 -2.06 -8.21 -16.15
CA GLY A 133 -1.62 -9.32 -16.96
C GLY A 133 -2.17 -10.67 -16.52
N GLY A 134 -3.02 -10.70 -15.51
CA GLY A 134 -3.62 -11.92 -14.98
C GLY A 134 -2.70 -12.65 -13.99
N GLY A 135 -3.00 -13.91 -13.73
CA GLY A 135 -2.25 -14.71 -12.78
C GLY A 135 -2.73 -14.53 -11.33
N PRO A 136 -1.99 -15.07 -10.34
CA PRO A 136 -2.39 -14.98 -8.94
C PRO A 136 -2.27 -13.57 -8.40
N GLY A 137 -3.13 -13.22 -7.46
CA GLY A 137 -3.03 -11.98 -6.72
C GLY A 137 -1.80 -11.95 -5.81
N THR A 138 -1.41 -10.75 -5.41
CA THR A 138 -0.21 -10.56 -4.59
C THR A 138 -0.50 -9.66 -3.38
N TYR A 139 0.29 -9.84 -2.35
CA TYR A 139 0.35 -8.96 -1.20
C TYR A 139 1.81 -8.81 -0.77
N GLY A 140 2.07 -7.94 0.19
CA GLY A 140 3.43 -7.74 0.64
C GLY A 140 3.57 -7.83 2.15
N ILE A 141 4.79 -8.09 2.59
CA ILE A 141 5.18 -8.03 3.98
C ILE A 141 6.49 -7.24 4.08
N LEU A 142 6.48 -6.24 4.96
CA LEU A 142 7.67 -5.50 5.32
C LEU A 142 8.05 -5.86 6.74
N GLU A 143 9.32 -6.16 6.98
CA GLU A 143 9.84 -6.33 8.33
C GLU A 143 10.83 -5.22 8.64
N ILE A 144 10.62 -4.56 9.79
CA ILE A 144 11.56 -3.58 10.32
C ILE A 144 12.16 -4.17 11.58
N ILE A 145 13.47 -4.37 11.56
CA ILE A 145 14.21 -5.01 12.62
C ILE A 145 14.82 -3.96 13.56
#